data_12bd26f218cb16ddb8e2d6bbedba7a69
#
_entry.id   12bd26f218cb16ddb8e2d6bbedba7a69
#
_cell.length_a   1.000
_cell.length_b   1.000
_cell.length_c   1.000
_cell.angle_alpha   90.00
_cell.angle_beta   90.00
_cell.angle_gamma   90.00
#
_symmetry.space_group_name_H-M   'P 1'
#
loop_
_entity.id
_entity.type
_entity.pdbx_description
1 polymer ?
#
loop_
_entity_poly.entity_id
_entity_poly.type
_entity_poly.pdbx_seq_one_letter_code
_entity_poly.pdbx_strand_id
1 'polypeptide(L)'
;MDQRIFEAAAVIMLAVGLWSTAIIPSFFGSLIFMFVTVVLSIAPPKVVFSGFHSGATWLVFGGLIFGLGVRKTGLDTRLVKSFLLYFPRFYTAIIYGVFWIGTALAFIVPSASGRVAVLVPIMAALAKELGFGDSKNGGGKGRTGLILAASMGTMVPAFGILPSNVPNMALFGAADSVLDIQLTFGEYFLLNFPVMGFFPLLVYPAIIAFLFKDTPNYPNSEVAKEGWSGDEKRLLLILMFALLLWITDTLHNISPAWISCRQHQYVDCL
;
A
#
# COMPACT_ATOMS: atom_id res chain seq x y z
N MET A 1 -19.66 23.79 28.06
CA MET A 1 -19.22 22.86 27.01
C MET A 1 -20.39 22.76 26.05
N ASP A 2 -20.19 23.15 24.78
CA ASP A 2 -21.32 23.33 23.87
C ASP A 2 -22.00 21.99 23.55
N GLN A 3 -23.33 21.96 23.61
CA GLN A 3 -24.16 20.80 23.28
C GLN A 3 -23.78 20.20 21.94
N ARG A 4 -23.38 21.02 20.95
CA ARG A 4 -22.90 20.62 19.65
C ARG A 4 -21.64 19.75 19.70
N ILE A 5 -20.75 19.96 20.68
CA ILE A 5 -19.54 19.15 20.84
C ILE A 5 -19.91 17.73 21.28
N PHE A 6 -20.89 17.59 22.18
CA PHE A 6 -21.38 16.27 22.59
C PHE A 6 -22.09 15.53 21.46
N GLU A 7 -22.90 16.23 20.67
CA GLU A 7 -23.57 15.66 19.49
C GLU A 7 -22.56 15.19 18.45
N ALA A 8 -21.55 16.02 18.15
CA ALA A 8 -20.46 15.64 17.26
C ALA A 8 -19.68 14.43 17.76
N ALA A 9 -19.32 14.42 19.06
CA ALA A 9 -18.62 13.30 19.69
C ALA A 9 -19.46 12.01 19.63
N ALA A 10 -20.77 12.08 19.88
CA ALA A 10 -21.66 10.93 19.81
C ALA A 10 -21.72 10.34 18.39
N VAL A 11 -21.81 11.19 17.37
CA VAL A 11 -21.84 10.73 15.95
C VAL A 11 -20.49 10.14 15.53
N ILE A 12 -19.37 10.72 15.97
CA ILE A 12 -18.04 10.13 15.72
C ILE A 12 -17.92 8.78 16.42
N MET A 13 -18.33 8.67 17.68
CA MET A 13 -18.29 7.40 18.42
C MET A 13 -19.17 6.34 17.78
N LEU A 14 -20.34 6.71 17.27
CA LEU A 14 -21.21 5.82 16.50
C LEU A 14 -20.50 5.30 15.24
N ALA A 15 -19.88 6.19 14.46
CA ALA A 15 -19.16 5.81 13.25
C ALA A 15 -17.98 4.87 13.54
N VAL A 16 -17.18 5.20 14.56
CA VAL A 16 -16.05 4.37 15.02
C VAL A 16 -16.56 3.00 15.50
N GLY A 17 -17.68 2.97 16.24
CA GLY A 17 -18.31 1.74 16.69
C GLY A 17 -18.77 0.86 15.53
N LEU A 18 -19.42 1.43 14.51
CA LEU A 18 -19.86 0.71 13.32
C LEU A 18 -18.67 0.15 12.51
N TRP A 19 -17.58 0.91 12.38
CA TRP A 19 -16.38 0.45 11.67
C TRP A 19 -15.62 -0.62 12.44
N SER A 20 -15.52 -0.48 13.77
CA SER A 20 -14.78 -1.42 14.62
C SER A 20 -15.47 -2.77 14.75
N THR A 21 -16.81 -2.77 14.81
CA THR A 21 -17.60 -3.99 14.96
C THR A 21 -17.83 -4.71 13.64
N ALA A 22 -17.62 -4.03 12.50
CA ALA A 22 -17.89 -4.55 11.15
C ALA A 22 -19.28 -5.21 10.98
N ILE A 23 -20.28 -4.79 11.80
CA ILE A 23 -21.66 -5.30 11.73
C ILE A 23 -22.28 -4.97 10.37
N ILE A 24 -21.89 -3.82 9.81
CA ILE A 24 -22.30 -3.39 8.46
C ILE A 24 -21.05 -3.11 7.61
N PRO A 25 -21.12 -3.23 6.29
CA PRO A 25 -20.03 -2.83 5.41
C PRO A 25 -19.60 -1.38 5.68
N SER A 26 -18.29 -1.12 5.71
CA SER A 26 -17.72 0.16 6.11
C SER A 26 -18.26 1.37 5.34
N PHE A 27 -18.63 1.17 4.05
CA PHE A 27 -19.20 2.25 3.24
C PHE A 27 -20.61 2.67 3.72
N PHE A 28 -21.43 1.75 4.22
CA PHE A 28 -22.71 2.12 4.83
C PHE A 28 -22.51 2.90 6.13
N GLY A 29 -21.55 2.51 6.96
CA GLY A 29 -21.16 3.28 8.14
C GLY A 29 -20.77 4.71 7.81
N SER A 30 -20.01 4.90 6.72
CA SER A 30 -19.64 6.23 6.24
C SER A 30 -20.82 7.04 5.72
N LEU A 31 -21.76 6.41 4.99
CA LEU A 31 -22.98 7.09 4.53
C LEU A 31 -23.88 7.49 5.71
N ILE A 32 -24.05 6.61 6.71
CA ILE A 32 -24.79 6.93 7.94
C ILE A 32 -24.16 8.10 8.67
N PHE A 33 -22.83 8.10 8.82
CA PHE A 33 -22.09 9.20 9.44
C PHE A 33 -22.37 10.53 8.72
N MET A 34 -22.22 10.57 7.38
CA MET A 34 -22.50 11.78 6.60
C MET A 34 -23.94 12.23 6.72
N PHE A 35 -24.88 11.30 6.60
CA PHE A 35 -26.32 11.58 6.69
C PHE A 35 -26.70 12.16 8.05
N VAL A 36 -26.31 11.51 9.14
CA VAL A 36 -26.61 11.94 10.50
C VAL A 36 -25.99 13.30 10.80
N THR A 37 -24.73 13.51 10.38
CA THR A 37 -24.04 14.79 10.58
C THR A 37 -24.76 15.96 9.89
N VAL A 38 -25.30 15.74 8.68
CA VAL A 38 -26.07 16.77 7.95
C VAL A 38 -27.45 16.97 8.58
N VAL A 39 -28.19 15.89 8.85
CA VAL A 39 -29.56 15.95 9.38
C VAL A 39 -29.61 16.61 10.76
N LEU A 40 -28.66 16.28 11.63
CA LEU A 40 -28.55 16.92 12.96
C LEU A 40 -27.90 18.31 12.90
N SER A 41 -27.57 18.82 11.71
CA SER A 41 -26.95 20.12 11.51
C SER A 41 -25.66 20.33 12.34
N ILE A 42 -24.92 19.25 12.56
CA ILE A 42 -23.62 19.27 13.30
C ILE A 42 -22.58 20.01 12.46
N ALA A 43 -22.55 19.76 11.15
CA ALA A 43 -21.72 20.48 10.20
C ALA A 43 -22.50 20.78 8.91
N PRO A 44 -22.20 21.91 8.24
CA PRO A 44 -22.86 22.24 6.98
C PRO A 44 -22.50 21.21 5.88
N PRO A 45 -23.42 20.91 4.94
CA PRO A 45 -23.19 19.95 3.86
C PRO A 45 -21.88 20.18 3.10
N LYS A 46 -21.51 21.45 2.86
CA LYS A 46 -20.27 21.83 2.19
C LYS A 46 -19.03 21.27 2.91
N VAL A 47 -19.04 21.21 4.24
CA VAL A 47 -17.96 20.66 5.05
C VAL A 47 -18.00 19.13 5.03
N VAL A 48 -19.19 18.54 5.22
CA VAL A 48 -19.36 17.07 5.23
C VAL A 48 -18.92 16.43 3.92
N PHE A 49 -19.24 17.10 2.79
CA PHE A 49 -18.90 16.60 1.45
C PHE A 49 -17.61 17.21 0.87
N SER A 50 -16.85 17.99 1.64
CA SER A 50 -15.59 18.61 1.17
C SER A 50 -14.57 17.60 0.66
N GLY A 51 -14.54 16.40 1.27
CA GLY A 51 -13.66 15.31 0.85
C GLY A 51 -13.82 14.91 -0.63
N PHE A 52 -15.03 15.00 -1.19
CA PHE A 52 -15.25 14.69 -2.62
C PHE A 52 -14.62 15.70 -3.59
N HIS A 53 -14.35 16.91 -3.12
CA HIS A 53 -13.66 17.96 -3.89
C HIS A 53 -12.15 17.94 -3.66
N SER A 54 -11.69 17.17 -2.72
CA SER A 54 -10.27 17.05 -2.35
C SER A 54 -9.49 16.30 -3.42
N GLY A 55 -8.29 16.76 -3.74
CA GLY A 55 -7.33 16.04 -4.59
C GLY A 55 -7.00 14.65 -4.06
N ALA A 56 -7.06 14.45 -2.72
CA ALA A 56 -6.84 13.15 -2.08
C ALA A 56 -7.85 12.08 -2.57
N THR A 57 -9.13 12.41 -2.74
CA THR A 57 -10.15 11.47 -3.25
C THR A 57 -9.81 11.00 -4.66
N TRP A 58 -9.38 11.91 -5.52
CA TRP A 58 -9.00 11.59 -6.91
C TRP A 58 -7.69 10.80 -6.96
N LEU A 59 -6.76 11.06 -6.04
CA LEU A 59 -5.54 10.27 -5.90
C LEU A 59 -5.85 8.82 -5.47
N VAL A 60 -6.77 8.64 -4.49
CA VAL A 60 -7.26 7.30 -4.09
C VAL A 60 -7.90 6.59 -5.27
N PHE A 61 -8.77 7.26 -6.01
CA PHE A 61 -9.47 6.68 -7.16
C PHE A 61 -8.50 6.24 -8.26
N GLY A 62 -7.57 7.13 -8.67
CA GLY A 62 -6.53 6.79 -9.64
C GLY A 62 -5.64 5.63 -9.16
N GLY A 63 -5.28 5.63 -7.88
CA GLY A 63 -4.52 4.54 -7.27
C GLY A 63 -5.24 3.19 -7.30
N LEU A 64 -6.55 3.16 -7.07
CA LEU A 64 -7.35 1.93 -7.17
C LEU A 64 -7.36 1.38 -8.61
N ILE A 65 -7.45 2.26 -9.61
CA ILE A 65 -7.39 1.88 -11.03
C ILE A 65 -6.02 1.26 -11.38
N PHE A 66 -4.93 1.89 -10.95
CA PHE A 66 -3.59 1.29 -11.10
C PHE A 66 -3.50 -0.08 -10.45
N GLY A 67 -4.03 -0.22 -9.23
CA GLY A 67 -4.06 -1.49 -8.53
C GLY A 67 -4.85 -2.58 -9.27
N LEU A 68 -5.96 -2.23 -9.90
CA LEU A 68 -6.74 -3.13 -10.75
C LEU A 68 -5.96 -3.52 -12.01
N GLY A 69 -5.32 -2.56 -12.68
CA GLY A 69 -4.46 -2.82 -13.85
C GLY A 69 -3.33 -3.79 -13.54
N VAL A 70 -2.63 -3.57 -12.41
CA VAL A 70 -1.52 -4.44 -11.96
C VAL A 70 -2.01 -5.87 -11.71
N ARG A 71 -3.17 -6.05 -11.07
CA ARG A 71 -3.76 -7.38 -10.85
C ARG A 71 -4.23 -8.05 -12.15
N LYS A 72 -4.86 -7.28 -13.05
CA LYS A 72 -5.35 -7.80 -14.33
C LYS A 72 -4.23 -8.31 -15.22
N THR A 73 -3.09 -7.61 -15.25
CA THR A 73 -1.92 -7.97 -16.04
C THR A 73 -1.02 -9.00 -15.36
N GLY A 74 -1.13 -9.21 -14.04
CA GLY A 74 -0.24 -10.06 -13.25
C GLY A 74 1.17 -9.49 -13.06
N LEU A 75 1.34 -8.18 -13.30
CA LEU A 75 2.62 -7.47 -13.19
C LEU A 75 3.25 -7.60 -11.80
N ASP A 76 2.45 -7.56 -10.73
CA ASP A 76 2.88 -7.74 -9.35
C ASP A 76 3.55 -9.10 -9.13
N THR A 77 2.91 -10.18 -9.57
CA THR A 77 3.44 -11.55 -9.49
C THR A 77 4.72 -11.68 -10.30
N ARG A 78 4.78 -11.07 -11.49
CA ARG A 78 5.94 -11.04 -12.35
C ARG A 78 7.13 -10.35 -11.70
N LEU A 79 6.91 -9.17 -11.14
CA LEU A 79 7.96 -8.40 -10.45
C LEU A 79 8.55 -9.19 -9.29
N VAL A 80 7.70 -9.83 -8.47
CA VAL A 80 8.15 -10.65 -7.34
C VAL A 80 8.99 -11.84 -7.81
N LYS A 81 8.52 -12.60 -8.79
CA LYS A 81 9.27 -13.74 -9.37
C LYS A 81 10.61 -13.30 -9.94
N SER A 82 10.62 -12.22 -10.72
CA SER A 82 11.86 -11.69 -11.31
C SER A 82 12.89 -11.27 -10.26
N PHE A 83 12.42 -10.61 -9.19
CA PHE A 83 13.31 -10.19 -8.10
C PHE A 83 13.93 -11.38 -7.36
N LEU A 84 13.15 -12.40 -7.07
CA LEU A 84 13.63 -13.59 -6.35
C LEU A 84 14.76 -14.33 -7.08
N LEU A 85 14.84 -14.23 -8.42
CA LEU A 85 15.90 -14.83 -9.21
C LEU A 85 17.30 -14.22 -8.98
N TYR A 86 17.34 -12.95 -8.54
CA TYR A 86 18.60 -12.19 -8.40
C TYR A 86 19.13 -12.11 -6.97
N PHE A 87 18.38 -12.61 -5.97
CA PHE A 87 18.81 -12.51 -4.58
C PHE A 87 19.81 -13.60 -4.16
N PRO A 88 20.79 -13.26 -3.30
CA PRO A 88 21.70 -14.23 -2.73
C PRO A 88 20.98 -15.33 -1.95
N ARG A 89 21.51 -16.56 -2.03
CA ARG A 89 20.87 -17.78 -1.51
C ARG A 89 21.05 -18.04 0.00
N PHE A 90 21.18 -17.02 0.82
CA PHE A 90 21.22 -17.18 2.28
C PHE A 90 20.02 -16.50 2.95
N TYR A 91 19.54 -17.07 4.05
CA TYR A 91 18.28 -16.70 4.68
C TYR A 91 18.11 -15.20 4.94
N THR A 92 19.13 -14.57 5.55
CA THR A 92 19.10 -13.12 5.84
C THR A 92 18.90 -12.27 4.58
N ALA A 93 19.60 -12.61 3.48
CA ALA A 93 19.44 -11.90 2.22
C ALA A 93 18.04 -12.07 1.63
N ILE A 94 17.46 -13.26 1.75
CA ILE A 94 16.08 -13.50 1.29
C ILE A 94 15.12 -12.62 2.09
N ILE A 95 15.25 -12.53 3.41
CA ILE A 95 14.41 -11.69 4.27
C ILE A 95 14.52 -10.21 3.86
N TYR A 96 15.75 -9.70 3.70
CA TYR A 96 15.98 -8.34 3.20
C TYR A 96 15.38 -8.15 1.81
N GLY A 97 15.62 -9.10 0.90
CA GLY A 97 15.09 -9.07 -0.46
C GLY A 97 13.58 -8.98 -0.50
N VAL A 98 12.89 -9.83 0.26
CA VAL A 98 11.43 -9.82 0.37
C VAL A 98 10.93 -8.48 0.91
N PHE A 99 11.60 -7.92 1.91
CA PHE A 99 11.24 -6.62 2.48
C PHE A 99 11.42 -5.48 1.45
N TRP A 100 12.53 -5.49 0.70
CA TRP A 100 12.77 -4.54 -0.39
C TRP A 100 11.75 -4.66 -1.52
N ILE A 101 11.39 -5.89 -1.91
CA ILE A 101 10.32 -6.14 -2.90
C ILE A 101 9.00 -5.52 -2.42
N GLY A 102 8.61 -5.80 -1.16
CA GLY A 102 7.40 -5.24 -0.57
C GLY A 102 7.37 -3.71 -0.63
N THR A 103 8.51 -3.09 -0.31
CA THR A 103 8.66 -1.63 -0.37
C THR A 103 8.64 -1.11 -1.82
N ALA A 104 9.31 -1.77 -2.75
CA ALA A 104 9.29 -1.39 -4.16
C ALA A 104 7.87 -1.47 -4.75
N LEU A 105 7.11 -2.51 -4.39
CA LEU A 105 5.71 -2.63 -4.76
C LEU A 105 4.83 -1.50 -4.19
N ALA A 106 5.22 -0.87 -3.07
CA ALA A 106 4.48 0.25 -2.51
C ALA A 106 4.50 1.51 -3.38
N PHE A 107 5.50 1.67 -4.25
CA PHE A 107 5.52 2.74 -5.24
C PHE A 107 4.59 2.47 -6.44
N ILE A 108 4.29 1.20 -6.71
CA ILE A 108 3.61 0.75 -7.93
C ILE A 108 2.14 0.43 -7.64
N VAL A 109 1.87 -0.24 -6.52
CA VAL A 109 0.54 -0.74 -6.14
C VAL A 109 0.02 0.02 -4.93
N PRO A 110 -0.92 0.96 -5.09
CA PRO A 110 -1.40 1.83 -4.00
C PRO A 110 -2.44 1.13 -3.09
N SER A 111 -2.22 -0.12 -2.76
CA SER A 111 -3.09 -0.90 -1.87
C SER A 111 -2.24 -1.86 -1.03
N ALA A 112 -2.09 -1.56 0.25
CA ALA A 112 -1.33 -2.41 1.18
C ALA A 112 -1.89 -3.83 1.26
N SER A 113 -3.20 -3.97 1.42
CA SER A 113 -3.89 -5.28 1.44
C SER A 113 -3.73 -6.04 0.12
N GLY A 114 -3.77 -5.32 -1.01
CA GLY A 114 -3.52 -5.90 -2.34
C GLY A 114 -2.11 -6.48 -2.45
N ARG A 115 -1.09 -5.74 -2.03
CA ARG A 115 0.31 -6.21 -2.03
C ARG A 115 0.50 -7.43 -1.13
N VAL A 116 -0.04 -7.41 0.09
CA VAL A 116 0.01 -8.55 1.01
C VAL A 116 -0.67 -9.79 0.42
N ALA A 117 -1.85 -9.62 -0.19
CA ALA A 117 -2.61 -10.71 -0.79
C ALA A 117 -1.86 -11.42 -1.94
N VAL A 118 -0.98 -10.70 -2.64
CA VAL A 118 -0.12 -11.27 -3.69
C VAL A 118 1.18 -11.83 -3.11
N LEU A 119 1.85 -11.08 -2.27
CA LEU A 119 3.21 -11.43 -1.83
C LEU A 119 3.21 -12.61 -0.84
N VAL A 120 2.23 -12.67 0.07
CA VAL A 120 2.18 -13.74 1.09
C VAL A 120 2.03 -15.14 0.51
N PRO A 121 1.12 -15.43 -0.44
CA PRO A 121 1.03 -16.74 -1.06
C PRO A 121 2.32 -17.14 -1.81
N ILE A 122 2.97 -16.20 -2.49
CA ILE A 122 4.23 -16.46 -3.20
C ILE A 122 5.34 -16.79 -2.20
N MET A 123 5.42 -16.05 -1.08
CA MET A 123 6.39 -16.35 -0.01
C MET A 123 6.08 -17.66 0.70
N ALA A 124 4.83 -18.03 0.86
CA ALA A 124 4.45 -19.33 1.39
C ALA A 124 4.87 -20.49 0.47
N ALA A 125 4.72 -20.32 -0.85
CA ALA A 125 5.20 -21.28 -1.83
C ALA A 125 6.74 -21.36 -1.84
N LEU A 126 7.43 -20.21 -1.83
CA LEU A 126 8.88 -20.14 -1.74
C LEU A 126 9.41 -20.82 -0.46
N ALA A 127 8.76 -20.60 0.67
CA ALA A 127 9.12 -21.25 1.93
C ALA A 127 9.09 -22.79 1.82
N LYS A 128 8.09 -23.32 1.11
CA LYS A 128 7.98 -24.75 0.83
C LYS A 128 9.11 -25.25 -0.06
N GLU A 129 9.44 -24.54 -1.12
CA GLU A 129 10.54 -24.86 -2.04
C GLU A 129 11.90 -24.81 -1.34
N LEU A 130 12.09 -23.87 -0.40
CA LEU A 130 13.32 -23.75 0.41
C LEU A 130 13.40 -24.76 1.55
N GLY A 131 12.45 -25.68 1.65
CA GLY A 131 12.46 -26.72 2.68
C GLY A 131 12.13 -26.22 4.09
N PHE A 132 11.60 -25.01 4.23
CA PHE A 132 11.06 -24.50 5.50
C PHE A 132 9.74 -25.22 5.80
N GLY A 133 9.85 -26.46 6.33
CA GLY A 133 8.78 -27.42 6.35
C GLY A 133 7.52 -27.02 7.09
N ASP A 134 6.43 -27.67 6.72
CA ASP A 134 5.23 -27.80 7.52
C ASP A 134 5.56 -28.66 8.75
N SER A 135 6.07 -28.06 9.80
CA SER A 135 6.12 -28.74 11.09
C SER A 135 4.68 -29.00 11.51
N LYS A 136 4.36 -30.27 11.77
CA LYS A 136 3.05 -30.68 12.33
C LYS A 136 2.70 -29.96 13.65
N ASN A 137 3.64 -29.15 14.19
CA ASN A 137 3.54 -28.40 15.43
C ASN A 137 3.76 -26.87 15.27
N GLY A 138 3.32 -26.28 14.14
CA GLY A 138 3.43 -24.83 13.89
C GLY A 138 4.62 -24.51 12.98
N GLY A 139 4.34 -24.03 11.79
CA GLY A 139 5.23 -23.83 10.65
C GLY A 139 6.67 -23.42 10.98
N GLY A 140 7.63 -23.92 10.22
CA GLY A 140 9.06 -23.67 10.43
C GLY A 140 9.38 -22.18 10.61
N LYS A 141 10.37 -21.85 11.44
CA LYS A 141 10.76 -20.45 11.72
C LYS A 141 11.00 -19.66 10.44
N GLY A 142 11.68 -20.26 9.46
CA GLY A 142 11.95 -19.63 8.17
C GLY A 142 10.69 -19.22 7.39
N ARG A 143 9.65 -20.06 7.39
CA ARG A 143 8.37 -19.74 6.77
C ARG A 143 7.69 -18.55 7.45
N THR A 144 7.65 -18.54 8.78
CA THR A 144 7.09 -17.44 9.55
C THR A 144 7.83 -16.14 9.27
N GLY A 145 9.17 -16.18 9.24
CA GLY A 145 9.98 -15.01 8.91
C GLY A 145 9.72 -14.47 7.50
N LEU A 146 9.59 -15.34 6.50
CA LEU A 146 9.26 -14.94 5.13
C LEU A 146 7.89 -14.25 5.03
N ILE A 147 6.87 -14.81 5.67
CA ILE A 147 5.52 -14.26 5.68
C ILE A 147 5.49 -12.90 6.42
N LEU A 148 6.20 -12.79 7.55
CA LEU A 148 6.33 -11.54 8.27
C LEU A 148 7.09 -10.49 7.45
N ALA A 149 8.18 -10.86 6.80
CA ALA A 149 8.93 -9.96 5.93
C ALA A 149 8.08 -9.45 4.76
N ALA A 150 7.27 -10.32 4.14
CA ALA A 150 6.34 -9.95 3.09
C ALA A 150 5.28 -8.97 3.59
N SER A 151 4.64 -9.27 4.71
CA SER A 151 3.57 -8.44 5.26
C SER A 151 4.09 -7.09 5.73
N MET A 152 5.14 -7.08 6.56
CA MET A 152 5.69 -5.84 7.12
C MET A 152 6.43 -5.00 6.09
N GLY A 153 7.15 -5.62 5.14
CA GLY A 153 7.85 -4.92 4.07
C GLY A 153 6.89 -4.20 3.10
N THR A 154 5.66 -4.69 2.96
CA THR A 154 4.64 -4.00 2.16
C THR A 154 3.89 -2.92 2.93
N MET A 155 3.75 -3.07 4.25
CA MET A 155 2.90 -2.18 5.06
C MET A 155 3.69 -1.03 5.66
N VAL A 156 4.80 -1.31 6.34
CA VAL A 156 5.47 -0.29 7.17
C VAL A 156 6.15 0.79 6.34
N PRO A 157 7.01 0.49 5.34
CA PRO A 157 7.62 1.52 4.52
C PRO A 157 6.63 2.32 3.67
N ALA A 158 5.47 1.75 3.41
CA ALA A 158 4.39 2.37 2.67
C ALA A 158 3.84 3.64 3.33
N PHE A 159 3.96 3.79 4.65
CA PHE A 159 3.58 5.04 5.34
C PHE A 159 4.44 6.23 4.95
N GLY A 160 5.65 6.01 4.46
CA GLY A 160 6.52 7.06 3.91
C GLY A 160 6.24 7.43 2.46
N ILE A 161 5.32 6.74 1.78
CA ILE A 161 5.06 6.90 0.33
C ILE A 161 3.61 7.33 0.14
N LEU A 162 3.37 8.58 -0.25
CA LEU A 162 2.04 9.19 -0.29
C LEU A 162 0.97 8.34 -0.99
N PRO A 163 1.13 7.89 -2.24
CA PRO A 163 0.06 7.17 -2.96
C PRO A 163 -0.04 5.68 -2.59
N SER A 164 0.78 5.19 -1.66
CA SER A 164 0.89 3.76 -1.39
C SER A 164 -0.27 3.16 -0.60
N ASN A 165 -0.99 3.99 0.17
CA ASN A 165 -2.15 3.53 0.93
C ASN A 165 -3.15 4.68 1.21
N VAL A 166 -4.40 4.29 1.45
CA VAL A 166 -5.50 5.24 1.68
C VAL A 166 -5.30 6.14 2.91
N PRO A 167 -4.80 5.66 4.08
CA PRO A 167 -4.56 6.52 5.23
C PRO A 167 -3.62 7.70 4.97
N ASN A 168 -2.56 7.52 4.18
CA ASN A 168 -1.65 8.61 3.82
C ASN A 168 -2.40 9.69 3.04
N MET A 169 -3.20 9.27 2.07
CA MET A 169 -3.97 10.19 1.22
C MET A 169 -5.06 10.89 2.01
N ALA A 170 -5.70 10.19 2.97
CA ALA A 170 -6.69 10.80 3.86
C ALA A 170 -6.05 11.86 4.77
N LEU A 171 -4.87 11.58 5.34
CA LEU A 171 -4.10 12.54 6.13
C LEU A 171 -3.71 13.77 5.28
N PHE A 172 -3.21 13.54 4.07
CA PHE A 172 -2.86 14.58 3.13
C PHE A 172 -4.06 15.50 2.80
N GLY A 173 -5.22 14.90 2.49
CA GLY A 173 -6.44 15.66 2.22
C GLY A 173 -7.00 16.39 3.44
N ALA A 174 -6.83 15.84 4.64
CA ALA A 174 -7.22 16.51 5.89
C ALA A 174 -6.30 17.71 6.19
N ALA A 175 -4.99 17.58 5.96
CA ALA A 175 -4.04 18.68 6.12
C ALA A 175 -4.38 19.86 5.19
N ASP A 176 -4.71 19.59 3.93
CA ASP A 176 -5.15 20.60 2.96
C ASP A 176 -6.49 21.25 3.40
N SER A 177 -7.52 20.45 3.68
CA SER A 177 -8.88 20.95 3.92
C SER A 177 -9.08 21.61 5.30
N VAL A 178 -8.32 21.22 6.33
CA VAL A 178 -8.50 21.68 7.72
C VAL A 178 -7.44 22.71 8.12
N LEU A 179 -6.21 22.50 7.67
CA LEU A 179 -5.05 23.31 8.07
C LEU A 179 -4.52 24.21 6.96
N ASP A 180 -5.09 24.14 5.75
CA ASP A 180 -4.61 24.83 4.54
C ASP A 180 -3.12 24.56 4.25
N ILE A 181 -2.66 23.33 4.60
CA ILE A 181 -1.30 22.87 4.37
C ILE A 181 -1.29 22.02 3.11
N GLN A 182 -0.70 22.53 2.04
CA GLN A 182 -0.51 21.83 0.78
C GLN A 182 0.91 21.30 0.69
N LEU A 183 1.05 19.98 0.80
CA LEU A 183 2.33 19.31 0.62
C LEU A 183 2.45 18.80 -0.83
N THR A 184 3.65 18.83 -1.39
CA THR A 184 3.97 18.09 -2.61
C THR A 184 4.27 16.63 -2.28
N PHE A 185 4.30 15.76 -3.30
CA PHE A 185 4.76 14.38 -3.11
C PHE A 185 6.18 14.34 -2.54
N GLY A 186 7.07 15.18 -3.07
CA GLY A 186 8.46 15.25 -2.64
C GLY A 186 8.60 15.66 -1.17
N GLU A 187 7.87 16.68 -0.73
CA GLU A 187 7.87 17.12 0.67
C GLU A 187 7.33 16.04 1.61
N TYR A 188 6.20 15.40 1.25
CA TYR A 188 5.66 14.29 2.02
C TYR A 188 6.68 13.15 2.14
N PHE A 189 7.31 12.79 1.03
CA PHE A 189 8.30 11.71 0.98
C PHE A 189 9.54 12.05 1.83
N LEU A 190 10.11 13.23 1.68
CA LEU A 190 11.28 13.65 2.45
C LEU A 190 10.99 13.76 3.95
N LEU A 191 9.78 14.15 4.32
CA LEU A 191 9.37 14.25 5.72
C LEU A 191 9.18 12.86 6.37
N ASN A 192 8.53 11.92 5.67
CA ASN A 192 8.07 10.67 6.26
C ASN A 192 8.99 9.48 5.96
N PHE A 193 9.55 9.39 4.75
CA PHE A 193 10.30 8.21 4.31
C PHE A 193 11.57 7.91 5.10
N PRO A 194 12.37 8.89 5.57
CA PRO A 194 13.53 8.60 6.40
C PRO A 194 13.18 7.79 7.65
N VAL A 195 12.08 8.13 8.33
CA VAL A 195 11.65 7.48 9.58
C VAL A 195 10.77 6.27 9.32
N MET A 196 9.75 6.41 8.48
CA MET A 196 8.74 5.36 8.26
C MET A 196 9.09 4.40 7.11
N GLY A 197 9.97 4.80 6.21
CA GLY A 197 10.43 4.00 5.07
C GLY A 197 11.82 3.41 5.30
N PHE A 198 12.85 4.26 5.30
CA PHE A 198 14.24 3.84 5.31
C PHE A 198 14.67 3.13 6.60
N PHE A 199 14.33 3.69 7.76
CA PHE A 199 14.67 3.07 9.04
C PHE A 199 14.05 1.66 9.21
N PRO A 200 12.76 1.45 8.95
CA PRO A 200 12.17 0.11 8.93
C PRO A 200 12.80 -0.85 7.93
N LEU A 201 13.24 -0.37 6.75
CA LEU A 201 13.94 -1.18 5.75
C LEU A 201 15.24 -1.82 6.26
N LEU A 202 15.88 -1.20 7.24
CA LEU A 202 17.11 -1.71 7.86
C LEU A 202 16.80 -2.57 9.08
N VAL A 203 15.93 -2.09 9.96
CA VAL A 203 15.73 -2.66 11.29
C VAL A 203 14.80 -3.87 11.28
N TYR A 204 13.65 -3.79 10.61
CA TYR A 204 12.68 -4.92 10.63
C TYR A 204 13.23 -6.21 10.01
N PRO A 205 13.87 -6.17 8.81
CA PRO A 205 14.46 -7.40 8.26
C PRO A 205 15.56 -7.99 9.15
N ALA A 206 16.36 -7.13 9.82
CA ALA A 206 17.39 -7.58 10.75
C ALA A 206 16.76 -8.33 11.94
N ILE A 207 15.72 -7.76 12.56
CA ILE A 207 14.99 -8.37 13.67
C ILE A 207 14.36 -9.70 13.22
N ILE A 208 13.68 -9.71 12.07
CA ILE A 208 13.03 -10.91 11.53
C ILE A 208 14.06 -12.01 11.26
N ALA A 209 15.18 -11.66 10.60
CA ALA A 209 16.24 -12.60 10.28
C ALA A 209 16.92 -13.16 11.53
N PHE A 210 17.01 -12.37 12.60
CA PHE A 210 17.56 -12.81 13.89
C PHE A 210 16.60 -13.75 14.64
N LEU A 211 15.33 -13.36 14.77
CA LEU A 211 14.32 -14.11 15.55
C LEU A 211 13.89 -15.40 14.87
N PHE A 212 13.79 -15.40 13.53
CA PHE A 212 13.28 -16.51 12.74
C PHE A 212 14.35 -17.16 11.87
N LYS A 213 15.61 -17.14 12.35
CA LYS A 213 16.75 -17.73 11.63
C LYS A 213 16.47 -19.19 11.24
N ASP A 214 16.74 -19.49 9.95
CA ASP A 214 16.61 -20.84 9.39
C ASP A 214 17.65 -21.04 8.27
N THR A 215 17.84 -22.27 7.83
CA THR A 215 18.79 -22.63 6.78
C THR A 215 18.03 -23.08 5.53
N PRO A 216 18.06 -22.30 4.45
CA PRO A 216 17.38 -22.68 3.23
C PRO A 216 18.05 -23.88 2.56
N ASN A 217 17.26 -24.85 2.15
CA ASN A 217 17.69 -25.97 1.33
C ASN A 217 17.22 -25.73 -0.10
N TYR A 218 18.16 -25.51 -1.03
CA TYR A 218 17.82 -25.20 -2.42
C TYR A 218 17.77 -26.51 -3.22
N PRO A 219 16.60 -26.93 -3.72
CA PRO A 219 16.55 -27.93 -4.76
C PRO A 219 17.18 -27.37 -6.04
N ASN A 220 17.84 -28.22 -6.80
CA ASN A 220 18.46 -27.87 -8.10
C ASN A 220 17.42 -27.58 -9.20
N SER A 221 16.31 -26.90 -8.90
CA SER A 221 15.29 -26.56 -9.85
C SER A 221 15.61 -25.25 -10.56
N GLU A 222 15.78 -25.29 -11.86
CA GLU A 222 15.84 -24.11 -12.71
C GLU A 222 14.47 -23.44 -12.72
N VAL A 223 14.41 -22.21 -12.22
CA VAL A 223 13.20 -21.37 -12.31
C VAL A 223 13.07 -20.96 -13.78
N ALA A 224 12.01 -21.41 -14.44
CA ALA A 224 11.75 -21.09 -15.83
C ALA A 224 11.64 -19.57 -16.03
N LYS A 225 12.46 -19.01 -16.91
CA LYS A 225 12.41 -17.59 -17.33
C LYS A 225 11.26 -17.42 -18.33
N GLU A 226 10.10 -17.04 -17.85
CA GLU A 226 8.99 -16.65 -18.73
C GLU A 226 9.23 -15.25 -19.32
N GLY A 227 8.89 -15.05 -20.60
CA GLY A 227 8.99 -13.74 -21.26
C GLY A 227 7.96 -12.72 -20.72
N TRP A 228 8.26 -11.43 -20.80
CA TRP A 228 7.34 -10.35 -20.44
C TRP A 228 6.24 -10.20 -21.50
N SER A 229 4.98 -10.12 -21.08
CA SER A 229 3.86 -9.83 -21.97
C SER A 229 3.85 -8.36 -22.43
N GLY A 230 3.14 -8.08 -23.53
CA GLY A 230 2.97 -6.72 -24.04
C GLY A 230 2.27 -5.81 -23.03
N ASP A 231 1.25 -6.33 -22.36
CA ASP A 231 0.43 -5.59 -21.39
C ASP A 231 1.19 -5.32 -20.09
N GLU A 232 2.00 -6.27 -19.61
CA GLU A 232 2.91 -6.05 -18.47
C GLU A 232 3.88 -4.89 -18.74
N LYS A 233 4.49 -4.86 -19.94
CA LYS A 233 5.43 -3.79 -20.32
C LYS A 233 4.75 -2.43 -20.44
N ARG A 234 3.57 -2.37 -21.07
CA ARG A 234 2.80 -1.13 -21.22
C ARG A 234 2.41 -0.56 -19.86
N LEU A 235 1.86 -1.41 -18.99
CA LEU A 235 1.46 -0.98 -17.65
C LEU A 235 2.66 -0.54 -16.82
N LEU A 236 3.77 -1.27 -16.86
CA LEU A 236 5.00 -0.87 -16.18
C LEU A 236 5.49 0.51 -16.65
N LEU A 237 5.47 0.78 -17.95
CA LEU A 237 5.83 2.10 -18.50
C LEU A 237 4.90 3.21 -18.00
N ILE A 238 3.58 2.96 -17.97
CA ILE A 238 2.59 3.92 -17.45
C ILE A 238 2.86 4.23 -15.99
N LEU A 239 3.10 3.20 -15.15
CA LEU A 239 3.38 3.36 -13.73
C LEU A 239 4.71 4.08 -13.47
N MET A 240 5.76 3.75 -14.23
CA MET A 240 7.05 4.47 -14.15
C MET A 240 6.93 5.93 -14.56
N PHE A 241 6.13 6.21 -15.59
CA PHE A 241 5.86 7.58 -16.02
C PHE A 241 5.06 8.37 -14.96
N ALA A 242 4.03 7.73 -14.35
CA ALA A 242 3.30 8.33 -13.23
C ALA A 242 4.22 8.65 -12.05
N LEU A 243 5.08 7.71 -11.68
CA LEU A 243 6.03 7.89 -10.59
C LEU A 243 7.03 9.03 -10.88
N LEU A 244 7.53 9.11 -12.11
CA LEU A 244 8.41 10.22 -12.52
C LEU A 244 7.69 11.57 -12.40
N LEU A 245 6.43 11.67 -12.84
CA LEU A 245 5.64 12.89 -12.70
C LEU A 245 5.37 13.24 -11.23
N TRP A 246 5.16 12.25 -10.35
CA TRP A 246 4.98 12.52 -8.91
C TRP A 246 6.27 13.02 -8.25
N ILE A 247 7.43 12.43 -8.59
CA ILE A 247 8.72 12.87 -8.05
C ILE A 247 9.09 14.27 -8.54
N THR A 248 8.65 14.64 -9.73
CA THR A 248 8.95 15.94 -10.35
C THR A 248 7.82 16.96 -10.17
N ASP A 249 6.85 16.72 -9.28
CA ASP A 249 5.70 17.60 -9.08
C ASP A 249 6.10 19.02 -8.68
N THR A 250 7.19 19.19 -7.95
CA THR A 250 7.79 20.48 -7.61
C THR A 250 8.26 21.30 -8.82
N LEU A 251 8.56 20.66 -9.96
CA LEU A 251 9.03 21.33 -11.18
C LEU A 251 7.87 21.85 -12.05
N HIS A 252 6.77 21.11 -12.09
CA HIS A 252 5.63 21.42 -13.00
C HIS A 252 4.37 21.85 -12.26
N ASN A 253 4.33 21.78 -10.92
CA ASN A 253 3.20 22.16 -10.06
C ASN A 253 1.86 21.48 -10.42
N ILE A 254 1.89 20.29 -11.04
CA ILE A 254 0.70 19.50 -11.33
C ILE A 254 0.44 18.60 -10.13
N SER A 255 -0.72 18.74 -9.51
CA SER A 255 -1.10 17.89 -8.37
C SER A 255 -1.03 16.38 -8.72
N PRO A 256 -0.51 15.54 -7.83
CA PRO A 256 -0.48 14.07 -7.99
C PRO A 256 -1.85 13.47 -8.32
N ALA A 257 -2.93 14.09 -7.86
CA ALA A 257 -4.31 13.69 -8.16
C ALA A 257 -4.63 13.73 -9.66
N TRP A 258 -4.26 14.82 -10.35
CA TRP A 258 -4.50 14.97 -11.77
C TRP A 258 -3.66 14.02 -12.63
N ILE A 259 -2.44 13.74 -12.20
CA ILE A 259 -1.58 12.75 -12.86
C ILE A 259 -2.25 11.38 -12.83
N SER A 260 -2.79 10.98 -11.68
CA SER A 260 -3.48 9.70 -11.51
C SER A 260 -4.75 9.59 -12.38
N CYS A 261 -5.54 10.65 -12.50
CA CYS A 261 -6.77 10.65 -13.28
C CYS A 261 -6.51 10.68 -14.80
N ARG A 262 -5.52 11.42 -15.27
CA ARG A 262 -5.24 11.54 -16.71
C ARG A 262 -4.77 10.22 -17.33
N GLN A 263 -4.14 9.37 -16.55
CA GLN A 263 -3.66 8.06 -17.01
C GLN A 263 -4.74 6.98 -17.05
N HIS A 264 -5.91 7.21 -16.44
CA HIS A 264 -7.06 6.31 -16.51
C HIS A 264 -7.38 5.89 -17.95
N GLN A 265 -7.35 6.82 -18.88
CA GLN A 265 -7.67 6.60 -20.28
C GLN A 265 -6.78 5.56 -20.99
N TYR A 266 -5.58 5.33 -20.46
CA TYR A 266 -4.62 4.35 -21.01
C TYR A 266 -4.70 2.97 -20.34
N VAL A 267 -5.24 2.88 -19.11
CA VAL A 267 -5.39 1.62 -18.38
C VAL A 267 -6.64 0.86 -18.83
N ASP A 268 -7.68 1.58 -19.28
CA ASP A 268 -8.92 0.96 -19.78
C ASP A 268 -8.74 0.25 -21.14
N CYS A 269 -7.64 0.53 -21.85
CA CYS A 269 -7.28 -0.12 -23.11
C CYS A 269 -6.46 -1.41 -22.92
N LEU A 270 -6.16 -1.79 -21.68
CA LEU A 270 -5.51 -3.06 -21.28
C LEU A 270 -6.55 -4.06 -20.76
#